data_5133f8d3a384e5aafbf52fb74800d79c
#
_entry.id   5133f8d3a384e5aafbf52fb74800d79c
#
_cell.length_a   1.000
_cell.length_b   1.000
_cell.length_c   1.000
_cell.angle_alpha   90.00
_cell.angle_beta   90.00
_cell.angle_gamma   90.00
#
_symmetry.space_group_name_H-M   'P 1'
#
loop_
_entity.id
_entity.type
_entity.pdbx_description
1 polymer ?
#
loop_
_entity_poly.entity_id
_entity_poly.type
_entity_poly.pdbx_seq_one_letter_code
_entity_poly.pdbx_strand_id
1 'polypeptide(L)'
;MTISEGQIKGLIAVCLTLAIIPFFNLFYSLFISYKAPAFTGQLDNSLAIEVVENDQPKGIYFVGPETTSGQLLKTAGIGEFLYPAFKLNDGMKITINSVSGKNDIVVTKIASAERLALGMPLNINQVTEDELLLITGIGQATAEKILDLRSKLGRFRNIEQLMEIKGIKEKKLAEIRKYLYVEKRQK
;
A
#
# COMPACT_ATOMS: atom_id res chain seq x y z
N MET A 1 14.74 -63.05 11.55
CA MET A 1 14.74 -62.20 10.32
C MET A 1 15.50 -60.91 10.64
N THR A 2 16.76 -60.82 10.25
CA THR A 2 17.61 -59.66 10.57
C THR A 2 17.52 -58.69 9.40
N ILE A 3 17.03 -57.51 9.69
CA ILE A 3 16.94 -56.41 8.68
C ILE A 3 18.37 -55.94 8.37
N SER A 4 18.74 -55.89 7.10
CA SER A 4 20.09 -55.44 6.70
C SER A 4 20.24 -53.92 6.89
N GLU A 5 21.49 -53.45 7.13
CA GLU A 5 21.78 -52.01 7.27
C GLU A 5 21.27 -51.19 6.08
N GLY A 6 21.30 -51.74 4.88
CA GLY A 6 20.79 -51.06 3.67
C GLY A 6 19.26 -50.88 3.71
N GLN A 7 18.54 -51.85 4.26
CA GLN A 7 17.07 -51.73 4.42
C GLN A 7 16.69 -50.70 5.49
N ILE A 8 17.49 -50.57 6.56
CA ILE A 8 17.27 -49.54 7.58
C ILE A 8 17.52 -48.14 7.01
N LYS A 9 18.60 -47.96 6.24
CA LYS A 9 18.90 -46.68 5.58
C LYS A 9 17.82 -46.29 4.57
N GLY A 10 17.32 -47.26 3.80
CA GLY A 10 16.21 -47.04 2.86
C GLY A 10 14.91 -46.63 3.57
N LEU A 11 14.58 -47.32 4.70
CA LEU A 11 13.40 -46.99 5.49
C LEU A 11 13.47 -45.58 6.10
N ILE A 12 14.64 -45.21 6.63
CA ILE A 12 14.88 -43.84 7.16
C ILE A 12 14.71 -42.80 6.06
N ALA A 13 15.26 -43.03 4.85
CA ALA A 13 15.11 -42.12 3.75
C ALA A 13 13.64 -41.94 3.34
N VAL A 14 12.86 -42.98 3.27
CA VAL A 14 11.43 -42.94 2.99
C VAL A 14 10.65 -42.18 4.08
N CYS A 15 10.96 -42.44 5.35
CA CYS A 15 10.33 -41.75 6.46
C CYS A 15 10.65 -40.26 6.47
N LEU A 16 11.88 -39.86 6.14
CA LEU A 16 12.29 -38.45 6.00
C LEU A 16 11.57 -37.75 4.86
N THR A 17 11.47 -38.41 3.69
CA THR A 17 10.75 -37.81 2.55
C THR A 17 9.25 -37.68 2.84
N LEU A 18 8.64 -38.66 3.49
CA LEU A 18 7.23 -38.60 3.91
C LEU A 18 6.96 -37.52 4.97
N ALA A 19 7.95 -37.23 5.83
CA ALA A 19 7.85 -36.14 6.82
C ALA A 19 8.04 -34.73 6.20
N ILE A 20 8.86 -34.61 5.15
CA ILE A 20 9.12 -33.35 4.46
C ILE A 20 7.90 -32.89 3.66
N ILE A 21 7.13 -33.79 3.06
CA ILE A 21 5.94 -33.46 2.25
C ILE A 21 4.88 -32.66 3.04
N PRO A 22 4.41 -33.12 4.22
CA PRO A 22 3.45 -32.34 5.02
C PRO A 22 4.03 -31.02 5.55
N PHE A 23 5.34 -30.99 5.86
CA PHE A 23 6.02 -29.76 6.27
C PHE A 23 6.05 -28.72 5.12
N PHE A 24 6.34 -29.16 3.89
CA PHE A 24 6.32 -28.30 2.70
C PHE A 24 4.89 -27.84 2.37
N ASN A 25 3.90 -28.72 2.53
CA ASN A 25 2.49 -28.36 2.36
C ASN A 25 2.01 -27.36 3.43
N LEU A 26 2.41 -27.53 4.68
CA LEU A 26 2.10 -26.61 5.76
C LEU A 26 2.79 -25.26 5.53
N PHE A 27 4.06 -25.26 5.14
CA PHE A 27 4.82 -24.07 4.80
C PHE A 27 4.23 -23.34 3.59
N TYR A 28 3.87 -24.09 2.54
CA TYR A 28 3.22 -23.57 1.36
C TYR A 28 1.82 -22.99 1.69
N SER A 29 1.05 -23.68 2.53
CA SER A 29 -0.23 -23.20 3.04
C SER A 29 -0.10 -21.93 3.89
N LEU A 30 0.90 -21.85 4.76
CA LEU A 30 1.13 -20.67 5.60
C LEU A 30 1.71 -19.48 4.85
N PHE A 31 2.57 -19.70 3.84
CA PHE A 31 3.22 -18.62 3.09
C PHE A 31 2.49 -18.21 1.81
N ILE A 32 1.77 -19.10 1.15
CA ILE A 32 1.09 -18.83 -0.13
C ILE A 32 -0.41 -18.65 0.05
N SER A 33 -1.00 -19.19 1.11
CA SER A 33 -2.40 -18.91 1.47
C SER A 33 -2.62 -17.54 2.13
N TYR A 34 -1.58 -16.73 2.31
CA TYR A 34 -1.76 -15.29 2.36
C TYR A 34 -2.08 -14.79 0.93
N LYS A 35 -3.15 -15.30 0.38
CA LYS A 35 -3.91 -14.57 -0.61
C LYS A 35 -4.39 -13.34 0.14
N ALA A 36 -3.70 -12.23 -0.02
CA ALA A 36 -4.31 -10.93 0.23
C ALA A 36 -5.71 -11.02 -0.36
N PRO A 37 -6.78 -10.72 0.40
CA PRO A 37 -8.12 -10.78 -0.15
C PRO A 37 -8.05 -10.10 -1.51
N ALA A 38 -8.39 -10.85 -2.56
CA ALA A 38 -8.47 -10.25 -3.87
C ALA A 38 -9.50 -9.14 -3.71
N PHE A 39 -9.05 -7.90 -3.73
CA PHE A 39 -9.89 -6.74 -3.78
C PHE A 39 -10.64 -6.80 -5.14
N THR A 40 -11.63 -7.67 -5.21
CA THR A 40 -12.63 -7.69 -6.26
C THR A 40 -13.70 -6.71 -5.88
N GLY A 41 -13.43 -5.46 -6.13
CA GLY A 41 -14.37 -4.39 -5.90
C GLY A 41 -13.61 -3.14 -5.50
N GLN A 42 -12.97 -2.51 -6.47
CA GLN A 42 -12.83 -1.08 -6.45
C GLN A 42 -14.27 -0.58 -6.41
N LEU A 43 -14.82 -0.38 -5.21
CA LEU A 43 -16.03 0.40 -5.05
C LEU A 43 -15.66 1.76 -5.62
N ASP A 44 -16.14 2.06 -6.83
CA ASP A 44 -16.07 3.40 -7.38
C ASP A 44 -16.47 4.35 -6.26
N ASN A 45 -15.52 5.18 -5.77
CA ASN A 45 -15.71 6.12 -4.68
C ASN A 45 -15.40 5.64 -3.24
N SER A 46 -14.68 4.54 -2.99
CA SER A 46 -14.21 4.22 -1.63
C SER A 46 -13.00 5.05 -1.24
N LEU A 47 -12.94 5.43 0.04
CA LEU A 47 -11.81 6.12 0.65
C LEU A 47 -10.93 5.07 1.35
N ALA A 48 -9.63 5.04 1.05
CA ALA A 48 -8.66 4.21 1.76
C ALA A 48 -8.08 4.99 2.95
N ILE A 49 -8.23 4.47 4.16
CA ILE A 49 -7.82 5.14 5.40
C ILE A 49 -7.05 4.16 6.26
N GLU A 50 -5.82 4.50 6.61
CA GLU A 50 -5.01 3.75 7.56
C GLU A 50 -5.35 4.20 9.00
N VAL A 51 -5.53 3.24 9.89
CA VAL A 51 -5.76 3.49 11.32
C VAL A 51 -4.65 2.85 12.14
N VAL A 52 -4.05 3.63 13.02
CA VAL A 52 -2.97 3.23 13.95
C VAL A 52 -3.37 3.66 15.36
N GLU A 53 -3.21 2.79 16.34
CA GLU A 53 -3.45 3.07 17.75
C GLU A 53 -2.21 2.72 18.58
N ASN A 54 -1.65 3.70 19.30
CA ASN A 54 -0.46 3.55 20.14
C ASN A 54 0.69 2.84 19.38
N ASP A 55 1.01 3.34 18.19
CA ASP A 55 2.01 2.80 17.25
C ASP A 55 1.72 1.37 16.74
N GLN A 56 0.54 0.81 17.05
CA GLN A 56 0.11 -0.48 16.51
C GLN A 56 -0.83 -0.29 15.32
N PRO A 57 -0.48 -0.79 14.12
CA PRO A 57 -1.33 -0.70 12.97
C PRO A 57 -2.61 -1.53 13.18
N LYS A 58 -3.77 -0.90 13.08
CA LYS A 58 -5.08 -1.57 13.12
C LYS A 58 -5.50 -2.07 11.73
N GLY A 59 -5.00 -1.43 10.69
CA GLY A 59 -5.24 -1.82 9.32
C GLY A 59 -5.59 -0.64 8.40
N ILE A 60 -5.81 -0.98 7.13
CA ILE A 60 -6.31 -0.05 6.12
C ILE A 60 -7.76 -0.40 5.84
N TYR A 61 -8.62 0.59 5.98
CA TYR A 61 -10.07 0.46 5.84
C TYR A 61 -10.52 1.15 4.55
N PHE A 62 -11.32 0.46 3.78
CA PHE A 62 -11.97 1.01 2.58
C PHE A 62 -13.41 1.31 2.93
N VAL A 63 -13.74 2.58 2.99
CA VAL A 63 -15.05 3.06 3.45
C VAL A 63 -15.71 3.96 2.42
N GLY A 64 -17.02 4.02 2.43
CA GLY A 64 -17.76 4.93 1.58
C GLY A 64 -17.55 6.41 1.97
N PRO A 65 -17.79 7.36 1.04
CA PRO A 65 -17.59 8.80 1.29
C PRO A 65 -18.51 9.35 2.40
N GLU A 66 -19.62 8.68 2.67
CA GLU A 66 -20.59 9.04 3.73
C GLU A 66 -20.22 8.50 5.11
N THR A 67 -19.15 7.68 5.21
CA THR A 67 -18.72 7.12 6.49
C THR A 67 -18.16 8.23 7.38
N THR A 68 -18.62 8.27 8.61
CA THR A 68 -18.11 9.21 9.62
C THR A 68 -16.81 8.71 10.26
N SER A 69 -15.99 9.62 10.78
CA SER A 69 -14.78 9.26 11.55
C SER A 69 -15.10 8.34 12.72
N GLY A 70 -16.22 8.57 13.45
CA GLY A 70 -16.65 7.73 14.55
C GLY A 70 -17.01 6.30 14.13
N GLN A 71 -17.72 6.14 13.00
CA GLN A 71 -18.05 4.81 12.45
C GLN A 71 -16.80 4.04 12.06
N LEU A 72 -15.84 4.70 11.41
CA LEU A 72 -14.56 4.10 11.04
C LEU A 72 -13.80 3.63 12.29
N LEU A 73 -13.64 4.50 13.29
CA LEU A 73 -12.88 4.17 14.51
C LEU A 73 -13.55 3.01 15.28
N LYS A 74 -14.87 3.00 15.36
CA LYS A 74 -15.62 1.87 15.93
C LYS A 74 -15.36 0.57 15.17
N THR A 75 -15.37 0.61 13.84
CA THR A 75 -15.05 -0.56 12.98
C THR A 75 -13.61 -1.03 13.19
N ALA A 76 -12.67 -0.10 13.44
CA ALA A 76 -11.29 -0.41 13.75
C ALA A 76 -11.08 -0.99 15.18
N GLY A 77 -12.17 -1.16 15.95
CA GLY A 77 -12.12 -1.70 17.32
C GLY A 77 -11.57 -0.70 18.34
N ILE A 78 -11.57 0.59 18.00
CA ILE A 78 -11.17 1.66 18.89
C ILE A 78 -12.38 2.05 19.73
N GLY A 79 -12.21 2.01 21.06
CA GLY A 79 -13.31 2.21 22.02
C GLY A 79 -14.09 3.52 21.82
N GLU A 80 -15.31 3.57 22.36
CA GLU A 80 -16.19 4.74 22.27
C GLU A 80 -15.66 5.89 23.14
N PHE A 81 -14.65 6.60 22.61
CA PHE A 81 -14.24 7.89 23.14
C PHE A 81 -14.92 9.00 22.35
N LEU A 82 -15.14 10.14 23.01
CA LEU A 82 -15.69 11.32 22.34
C LEU A 82 -14.62 11.93 21.42
N TYR A 83 -14.51 11.40 20.20
CA TYR A 83 -13.62 11.98 19.19
C TYR A 83 -14.34 13.11 18.46
N PRO A 84 -13.65 14.24 18.20
CA PRO A 84 -14.21 15.26 17.33
C PRO A 84 -14.53 14.65 15.95
N ALA A 85 -15.72 14.93 15.45
CA ALA A 85 -16.08 14.52 14.09
C ALA A 85 -15.23 15.31 13.09
N PHE A 86 -14.55 14.61 12.20
CA PHE A 86 -13.80 15.20 11.09
C PHE A 86 -14.12 14.47 9.79
N LYS A 87 -13.92 15.19 8.68
CA LYS A 87 -14.17 14.65 7.35
C LYS A 87 -13.06 13.66 6.98
N LEU A 88 -13.47 12.48 6.52
CA LEU A 88 -12.56 11.49 5.96
C LEU A 88 -12.22 11.86 4.51
N ASN A 89 -10.95 11.74 4.16
CA ASN A 89 -10.47 11.92 2.80
C ASN A 89 -9.60 10.73 2.40
N ASP A 90 -9.56 10.44 1.11
CA ASP A 90 -8.78 9.34 0.58
C ASP A 90 -7.27 9.49 0.86
N GLY A 91 -6.62 8.38 1.25
CA GLY A 91 -5.20 8.37 1.61
C GLY A 91 -4.87 8.98 2.97
N MET A 92 -5.85 9.15 3.87
CA MET A 92 -5.59 9.56 5.26
C MET A 92 -4.99 8.44 6.09
N LYS A 93 -4.06 8.81 6.99
CA LYS A 93 -3.58 8.01 8.11
C LYS A 93 -4.02 8.67 9.41
N ILE A 94 -4.79 7.94 10.22
CA ILE A 94 -5.29 8.38 11.51
C ILE A 94 -4.48 7.66 12.59
N THR A 95 -3.67 8.39 13.34
CA THR A 95 -2.92 7.86 14.46
C THR A 95 -3.56 8.35 15.77
N ILE A 96 -3.89 7.42 16.63
CA ILE A 96 -4.52 7.67 17.93
C ILE A 96 -3.53 7.27 19.00
N ASN A 97 -3.12 8.24 19.81
CA ASN A 97 -2.22 8.02 20.94
C ASN A 97 -3.00 8.22 22.24
N SER A 98 -3.13 7.15 23.00
CA SER A 98 -3.78 7.19 24.33
C SER A 98 -2.72 7.31 25.41
N VAL A 99 -2.53 8.51 25.95
CA VAL A 99 -1.57 8.77 27.04
C VAL A 99 -2.33 9.34 28.23
N SER A 100 -2.25 8.65 29.37
CA SER A 100 -2.83 9.11 30.65
C SER A 100 -4.31 9.50 30.60
N GLY A 101 -5.12 8.75 29.83
CA GLY A 101 -6.55 8.98 29.69
C GLY A 101 -6.94 10.14 28.76
N LYS A 102 -5.99 10.76 28.09
CA LYS A 102 -6.22 11.68 26.98
C LYS A 102 -5.88 10.99 25.66
N ASN A 103 -6.79 11.08 24.71
CA ASN A 103 -6.58 10.59 23.35
C ASN A 103 -6.20 11.77 22.47
N ASP A 104 -5.05 11.67 21.87
CA ASP A 104 -4.59 12.60 20.84
C ASP A 104 -4.77 11.97 19.47
N ILE A 105 -5.37 12.71 18.53
CA ILE A 105 -5.58 12.26 17.15
C ILE A 105 -4.68 13.07 16.25
N VAL A 106 -3.77 12.38 15.59
CA VAL A 106 -2.92 12.96 14.56
C VAL A 106 -3.36 12.42 13.21
N VAL A 107 -3.69 13.33 12.30
CA VAL A 107 -4.07 12.99 10.93
C VAL A 107 -2.93 13.36 9.99
N THR A 108 -2.43 12.35 9.28
CA THR A 108 -1.37 12.48 8.27
C THR A 108 -1.81 11.83 6.96
N LYS A 109 -0.90 11.63 6.03
CA LYS A 109 -1.14 10.86 4.80
C LYS A 109 -0.54 9.47 4.94
N ILE A 110 -1.16 8.48 4.33
CA ILE A 110 -0.58 7.14 4.13
C ILE A 110 0.75 7.32 3.37
N ALA A 111 1.77 6.58 3.77
CA ALA A 111 3.07 6.64 3.12
C ALA A 111 3.00 6.31 1.62
N SER A 112 3.79 6.99 0.80
CA SER A 112 3.71 6.87 -0.66
C SER A 112 3.96 5.45 -1.16
N ALA A 113 4.85 4.68 -0.51
CA ALA A 113 5.08 3.28 -0.83
C ALA A 113 3.83 2.42 -0.61
N GLU A 114 3.12 2.62 0.49
CA GLU A 114 1.87 1.91 0.81
C GLU A 114 0.75 2.32 -0.14
N ARG A 115 0.65 3.62 -0.47
CA ARG A 115 -0.31 4.11 -1.46
C ARG A 115 -0.10 3.43 -2.82
N LEU A 116 1.14 3.38 -3.29
CA LEU A 116 1.46 2.71 -4.56
C LEU A 116 1.15 1.22 -4.52
N ALA A 117 1.42 0.54 -3.40
CA ALA A 117 1.08 -0.87 -3.21
C ALA A 117 -0.45 -1.11 -3.23
N LEU A 118 -1.24 -0.14 -2.80
CA LEU A 118 -2.71 -0.15 -2.84
C LEU A 118 -3.28 0.28 -4.20
N GLY A 119 -2.42 0.59 -5.18
CA GLY A 119 -2.85 1.09 -6.48
C GLY A 119 -3.34 2.55 -6.45
N MET A 120 -3.02 3.29 -5.40
CA MET A 120 -3.37 4.71 -5.24
C MET A 120 -2.29 5.58 -5.89
N PRO A 121 -2.60 6.33 -6.94
CA PRO A 121 -1.61 7.17 -7.61
C PRO A 121 -1.20 8.37 -6.76
N LEU A 122 0.00 8.90 -7.03
CA LEU A 122 0.56 10.08 -6.39
C LEU A 122 0.36 11.34 -7.25
N ASN A 123 0.18 12.49 -6.60
CA ASN A 123 0.07 13.76 -7.32
C ASN A 123 1.46 14.23 -7.79
N ILE A 124 1.69 14.25 -9.11
CA ILE A 124 2.97 14.64 -9.72
C ILE A 124 3.44 16.04 -9.32
N ASN A 125 2.52 16.93 -8.95
CA ASN A 125 2.86 18.28 -8.52
C ASN A 125 3.35 18.35 -7.06
N GLN A 126 3.15 17.29 -6.27
CA GLN A 126 3.52 17.25 -4.84
C GLN A 126 4.61 16.21 -4.56
N VAL A 127 4.75 15.22 -5.44
CA VAL A 127 5.67 14.10 -5.26
C VAL A 127 7.11 14.56 -5.15
N THR A 128 7.86 13.91 -4.25
CA THR A 128 9.31 14.11 -4.06
C THR A 128 10.12 13.22 -5.00
N GLU A 129 11.43 13.43 -5.03
CA GLU A 129 12.34 12.59 -5.81
C GLU A 129 12.33 11.14 -5.32
N ASP A 130 12.44 10.94 -4.00
CA ASP A 130 12.40 9.61 -3.38
C ASP A 130 11.09 8.87 -3.69
N GLU A 131 9.97 9.56 -3.68
CA GLU A 131 8.67 9.00 -4.03
C GLU A 131 8.57 8.63 -5.52
N LEU A 132 9.20 9.40 -6.41
CA LEU A 132 9.28 9.06 -7.83
C LEU A 132 10.12 7.80 -8.06
N LEU A 133 11.17 7.57 -7.27
CA LEU A 133 12.02 6.39 -7.34
C LEU A 133 11.30 5.10 -6.91
N LEU A 134 10.21 5.19 -6.14
CA LEU A 134 9.36 4.04 -5.80
C LEU A 134 8.58 3.52 -7.02
N ILE A 135 8.44 4.32 -8.08
CA ILE A 135 7.63 3.98 -9.24
C ILE A 135 8.42 3.13 -10.22
N THR A 136 7.92 1.93 -10.52
CA THR A 136 8.55 1.04 -11.49
C THR A 136 8.73 1.74 -12.84
N GLY A 137 9.97 1.76 -13.34
CA GLY A 137 10.33 2.39 -14.60
C GLY A 137 10.73 3.87 -14.49
N ILE A 138 10.71 4.46 -13.29
CA ILE A 138 11.30 5.77 -13.01
C ILE A 138 12.59 5.56 -12.23
N GLY A 139 13.74 5.76 -12.87
CA GLY A 139 15.03 5.79 -12.22
C GLY A 139 15.51 7.24 -12.00
N GLN A 140 16.63 7.39 -11.30
CA GLN A 140 17.22 8.67 -10.88
C GLN A 140 17.17 9.74 -11.98
N ALA A 141 17.77 9.46 -13.15
CA ALA A 141 17.82 10.41 -14.27
C ALA A 141 16.42 10.79 -14.83
N THR A 142 15.41 9.96 -14.63
CA THR A 142 14.03 10.27 -15.05
C THR A 142 13.33 11.12 -13.98
N ALA A 143 13.53 10.80 -12.70
CA ALA A 143 13.00 11.56 -11.58
C ALA A 143 13.51 13.01 -11.61
N GLU A 144 14.81 13.22 -11.75
CA GLU A 144 15.43 14.54 -11.91
C GLU A 144 14.80 15.34 -13.06
N LYS A 145 14.64 14.73 -14.25
CA LYS A 145 14.03 15.40 -15.39
C LYS A 145 12.55 15.76 -15.16
N ILE A 146 11.81 14.95 -14.40
CA ILE A 146 10.43 15.24 -14.03
C ILE A 146 10.41 16.47 -13.11
N LEU A 147 11.27 16.53 -12.11
CA LEU A 147 11.37 17.65 -11.19
C LEU A 147 11.83 18.93 -11.88
N ASP A 148 12.81 18.83 -12.79
CA ASP A 148 13.28 19.94 -13.61
C ASP A 148 12.15 20.50 -14.49
N LEU A 149 11.41 19.62 -15.16
CA LEU A 149 10.30 20.03 -15.99
C LEU A 149 9.19 20.68 -15.15
N ARG A 150 8.89 20.12 -13.96
CA ARG A 150 7.95 20.72 -13.00
C ARG A 150 8.37 22.13 -12.63
N SER A 151 9.66 22.32 -12.32
CA SER A 151 10.21 23.64 -11.98
C SER A 151 10.07 24.64 -13.12
N LYS A 152 10.34 24.23 -14.37
CA LYS A 152 10.21 25.08 -15.58
C LYS A 152 8.76 25.47 -15.87
N LEU A 153 7.83 24.53 -15.71
CA LEU A 153 6.40 24.76 -15.95
C LEU A 153 5.68 25.44 -14.77
N GLY A 154 6.33 25.53 -13.60
CA GLY A 154 5.72 25.88 -12.33
C GLY A 154 4.86 24.74 -11.78
N ARG A 155 4.08 24.08 -12.62
CA ARG A 155 3.30 22.88 -12.32
C ARG A 155 2.86 22.17 -13.59
N PHE A 156 2.65 20.87 -13.48
CA PHE A 156 1.97 20.09 -14.53
C PHE A 156 0.48 20.44 -14.55
N ARG A 157 -0.07 20.64 -15.73
CA ARG A 157 -1.51 20.85 -15.98
C ARG A 157 -2.20 19.57 -16.43
N ASN A 158 -1.45 18.71 -17.09
CA ASN A 158 -1.87 17.36 -17.51
C ASN A 158 -0.67 16.41 -17.51
N ILE A 159 -0.92 15.14 -17.48
CA ILE A 159 0.12 14.11 -17.39
C ILE A 159 0.88 13.95 -18.74
N GLU A 160 0.29 14.34 -19.84
CA GLU A 160 0.85 14.29 -21.19
C GLU A 160 2.10 15.16 -21.34
N GLN A 161 2.24 16.20 -20.53
CA GLN A 161 3.43 17.06 -20.52
C GLN A 161 4.72 16.29 -20.18
N LEU A 162 4.61 15.10 -19.55
CA LEU A 162 5.76 14.23 -19.35
C LEU A 162 6.41 13.76 -20.67
N MET A 163 5.69 13.80 -21.79
CA MET A 163 6.27 13.45 -23.10
C MET A 163 7.30 14.46 -23.62
N GLU A 164 7.38 15.65 -23.02
CA GLU A 164 8.44 16.63 -23.31
C GLU A 164 9.81 16.12 -22.83
N ILE A 165 9.82 15.15 -21.89
CA ILE A 165 11.04 14.54 -21.39
C ILE A 165 11.55 13.52 -22.39
N LYS A 166 12.79 13.72 -22.87
CA LYS A 166 13.46 12.74 -23.74
C LYS A 166 13.50 11.36 -23.08
N GLY A 167 12.86 10.38 -23.74
CA GLY A 167 12.78 8.99 -23.25
C GLY A 167 11.42 8.62 -22.66
N ILE A 168 10.49 9.57 -22.48
CA ILE A 168 9.09 9.28 -22.16
C ILE A 168 8.27 9.44 -23.44
N LYS A 169 7.75 8.32 -23.96
CA LYS A 169 6.85 8.23 -25.11
C LYS A 169 5.55 7.55 -24.65
N GLU A 170 4.56 7.40 -25.56
CA GLU A 170 3.23 6.89 -25.22
C GLU A 170 3.25 5.62 -24.38
N LYS A 171 4.10 4.64 -24.75
CA LYS A 171 4.18 3.37 -24.00
C LYS A 171 4.62 3.59 -22.55
N LYS A 172 5.67 4.37 -22.33
CA LYS A 172 6.17 4.68 -20.98
C LYS A 172 5.21 5.57 -20.21
N LEU A 173 4.57 6.52 -20.88
CA LEU A 173 3.55 7.38 -20.29
C LEU A 173 2.34 6.56 -19.82
N ALA A 174 1.88 5.56 -20.60
CA ALA A 174 0.77 4.69 -20.24
C ALA A 174 1.06 3.87 -18.95
N GLU A 175 2.31 3.49 -18.74
CA GLU A 175 2.74 2.83 -17.49
C GLU A 175 2.79 3.80 -16.32
N ILE A 176 3.35 4.99 -16.52
CA ILE A 176 3.48 6.03 -15.47
C ILE A 176 2.10 6.51 -14.99
N ARG A 177 1.11 6.61 -15.88
CA ARG A 177 -0.27 7.00 -15.55
C ARG A 177 -0.95 6.13 -14.50
N LYS A 178 -0.49 4.92 -14.29
CA LYS A 178 -1.00 4.03 -13.22
C LYS A 178 -0.59 4.51 -11.84
N TYR A 179 0.48 5.27 -11.76
CA TYR A 179 1.12 5.67 -10.50
C TYR A 179 1.09 7.18 -10.25
N LEU A 180 0.89 7.99 -11.29
CA LEU A 180 0.91 9.44 -11.20
C LEU A 180 -0.35 10.06 -11.81
N TYR A 181 -0.87 11.10 -11.14
CA TYR A 181 -1.96 11.92 -11.65
C TYR A 181 -1.68 13.41 -11.49
N VAL A 182 -2.45 14.22 -12.20
CA VAL A 182 -2.46 15.68 -12.05
C VAL A 182 -3.79 16.06 -11.40
N GLU A 183 -3.72 16.67 -10.23
CA GLU A 183 -4.90 17.18 -9.54
C GLU A 183 -5.51 18.35 -10.31
N LYS A 184 -6.79 18.22 -10.66
CA LYS A 184 -7.55 19.32 -11.28
C LYS A 184 -7.83 20.36 -10.21
N ARG A 185 -7.41 21.60 -10.45
CA ARG A 185 -7.77 22.72 -9.59
C ARG A 185 -9.28 22.92 -9.67
N GLN A 186 -9.98 22.71 -8.56
CA GLN A 186 -11.35 23.19 -8.46
C GLN A 186 -11.28 24.73 -8.52
N LYS A 187 -12.02 25.34 -9.46
CA LYS A 187 -12.18 26.79 -9.58
C LYS A 187 -13.07 27.30 -8.47
#